data_03e5c56cfd35e5d19430840dc43a283b
#
_entry.id   03e5c56cfd35e5d19430840dc43a283b
#
_cell.length_a   1.000
_cell.length_b   1.000
_cell.length_c   1.000
_cell.angle_alpha   90.00
_cell.angle_beta   90.00
_cell.angle_gamma   90.00
#
_symmetry.space_group_name_H-M   'P 1'
#
loop_
_entity.id
_entity.type
_entity.pdbx_description
1 polymer ?
#
loop_
_entity_poly.entity_id
_entity_poly.type
_entity_poly.pdbx_seq_one_letter_code
_entity_poly.pdbx_strand_id
1 'polypeptide(L)'
;MKFTIKNDELVVLNGSKTPDFPKYTSQLINWANQNAQGTRPKVVGQLSDLFPEYESKDDNVSMNGWREWYLKRHPNAIETATEKIFAQVENLKDAIKLIDKKMVRKWVEDLVITKTYNGLYVQEAILSKLAQKLDEDYRLATPEEESQGIDGYVGDVPYSVKPDTYKTMKRLSEAINVKMIYYTKKKAGLTVEVED
;
A
#
# COMPACT_ATOMS: atom_id res chain seq x y z
N MET A 1 5.58 -8.88 25.85
CA MET A 1 4.40 -9.51 26.48
C MET A 1 3.33 -9.70 25.41
N LYS A 2 2.69 -10.90 25.30
CA LYS A 2 1.60 -11.18 24.32
C LYS A 2 0.37 -11.65 25.10
N PHE A 3 -0.78 -11.04 24.83
CA PHE A 3 -2.05 -11.43 25.44
C PHE A 3 -3.17 -11.35 24.40
N THR A 4 -4.31 -11.98 24.68
CA THR A 4 -5.48 -12.03 23.80
C THR A 4 -6.68 -11.47 24.54
N ILE A 5 -7.41 -10.57 23.89
CA ILE A 5 -8.74 -10.10 24.33
C ILE A 5 -9.77 -10.89 23.53
N LYS A 6 -10.72 -11.51 24.18
CA LYS A 6 -11.76 -12.30 23.53
C LYS A 6 -12.86 -11.40 22.94
N ASN A 7 -13.57 -11.91 21.91
CA ASN A 7 -14.61 -11.15 21.24
C ASN A 7 -15.77 -10.73 22.15
N ASP A 8 -16.12 -11.56 23.13
CA ASP A 8 -17.13 -11.27 24.15
C ASP A 8 -16.71 -10.11 25.06
N GLU A 9 -15.44 -10.03 25.43
CA GLU A 9 -14.89 -8.88 26.19
C GLU A 9 -14.94 -7.60 25.35
N LEU A 10 -14.65 -7.68 24.04
CA LEU A 10 -14.76 -6.55 23.12
C LEU A 10 -16.21 -6.08 22.94
N VAL A 11 -17.17 -7.00 22.90
CA VAL A 11 -18.62 -6.67 22.85
C VAL A 11 -19.05 -5.90 24.10
N VAL A 12 -18.58 -6.29 25.27
CA VAL A 12 -18.87 -5.58 26.54
C VAL A 12 -18.28 -4.17 26.51
N LEU A 13 -17.05 -4.00 26.00
CA LEU A 13 -16.40 -2.70 25.91
C LEU A 13 -17.04 -1.79 24.84
N ASN A 14 -17.43 -2.34 23.70
CA ASN A 14 -17.90 -1.56 22.55
C ASN A 14 -19.44 -1.42 22.49
N GLY A 15 -20.17 -2.12 23.35
CA GLY A 15 -21.64 -2.08 23.39
C GLY A 15 -22.33 -2.69 22.17
N SER A 16 -21.60 -3.34 21.26
CA SER A 16 -22.17 -3.94 20.05
C SER A 16 -21.36 -5.11 19.50
N LYS A 17 -22.05 -6.03 18.85
CA LYS A 17 -21.45 -7.15 18.14
C LYS A 17 -20.88 -6.68 16.78
N THR A 18 -19.65 -7.05 16.50
CA THR A 18 -19.04 -6.80 15.19
C THR A 18 -19.85 -7.52 14.10
N PRO A 19 -20.19 -6.85 12.98
CA PRO A 19 -20.85 -7.51 11.85
C PRO A 19 -20.01 -8.68 11.31
N ASP A 20 -20.66 -9.80 11.03
CA ASP A 20 -20.04 -10.96 10.39
C ASP A 20 -20.29 -10.91 8.88
N PHE A 21 -19.23 -11.08 8.11
CA PHE A 21 -19.27 -11.06 6.66
C PHE A 21 -18.79 -12.40 6.09
N PRO A 22 -19.41 -12.91 5.01
CA PRO A 22 -18.92 -14.09 4.34
C PRO A 22 -17.45 -14.01 3.95
N LYS A 23 -16.79 -15.17 3.86
CA LYS A 23 -15.37 -15.27 3.55
C LYS A 23 -15.02 -14.47 2.28
N TYR A 24 -13.94 -13.70 2.31
CA TYR A 24 -13.41 -12.82 1.27
C TYR A 24 -14.24 -11.56 0.96
N THR A 25 -15.47 -11.41 1.43
CA THR A 25 -16.29 -10.23 1.07
C THR A 25 -15.74 -8.94 1.65
N SER A 26 -15.27 -8.95 2.91
CA SER A 26 -14.66 -7.77 3.54
C SER A 26 -13.40 -7.30 2.80
N GLN A 27 -12.56 -8.23 2.33
CA GLN A 27 -11.36 -7.89 1.57
C GLN A 27 -11.71 -7.23 0.23
N LEU A 28 -12.70 -7.78 -0.48
CA LEU A 28 -13.18 -7.24 -1.75
C LEU A 28 -13.85 -5.87 -1.58
N ILE A 29 -14.67 -5.70 -0.53
CA ILE A 29 -15.28 -4.41 -0.20
C ILE A 29 -14.20 -3.38 0.17
N ASN A 30 -13.19 -3.74 0.97
CA ASN A 30 -12.09 -2.85 1.30
C ASN A 30 -11.29 -2.43 0.07
N TRP A 31 -11.01 -3.36 -0.85
CA TRP A 31 -10.35 -3.05 -2.11
C TRP A 31 -11.21 -2.11 -2.98
N ALA A 32 -12.51 -2.38 -3.10
CA ALA A 32 -13.47 -1.53 -3.81
C ALA A 32 -13.52 -0.13 -3.18
N ASN A 33 -13.57 -0.03 -1.85
CA ASN A 33 -13.55 1.24 -1.12
C ASN A 33 -12.28 2.06 -1.40
N GLN A 34 -11.10 1.41 -1.39
CA GLN A 34 -9.84 2.09 -1.69
C GLN A 34 -9.83 2.70 -3.10
N ASN A 35 -10.32 1.96 -4.10
CA ASN A 35 -10.38 2.41 -5.48
C ASN A 35 -11.45 3.48 -5.72
N ALA A 36 -12.64 3.31 -5.15
CA ALA A 36 -13.75 4.27 -5.23
C ALA A 36 -13.52 5.51 -4.35
N GLN A 37 -12.56 5.46 -3.42
CA GLN A 37 -12.39 6.48 -2.38
C GLN A 37 -13.71 6.75 -1.60
N GLY A 38 -14.48 5.66 -1.37
CA GLY A 38 -15.85 5.75 -0.83
C GLY A 38 -15.92 6.35 0.56
N THR A 39 -14.98 6.00 1.45
CA THR A 39 -14.89 6.51 2.83
C THR A 39 -13.83 7.60 3.01
N ARG A 40 -13.47 8.34 1.95
CA ARG A 40 -12.56 9.49 2.09
C ARG A 40 -13.25 10.67 2.79
N PRO A 41 -12.47 11.58 3.44
CA PRO A 41 -13.02 12.73 4.17
C PRO A 41 -14.02 13.58 3.40
N LYS A 42 -13.89 13.67 2.08
CA LYS A 42 -14.87 14.37 1.22
C LYS A 42 -16.28 13.78 1.24
N VAL A 43 -16.40 12.50 1.61
CA VAL A 43 -17.68 11.75 1.61
C VAL A 43 -18.21 11.58 3.01
N VAL A 44 -17.35 11.14 3.95
CA VAL A 44 -17.76 10.78 5.32
C VAL A 44 -17.28 11.77 6.38
N GLY A 45 -16.58 12.83 6.00
CA GLY A 45 -15.91 13.72 6.94
C GLY A 45 -14.59 13.13 7.45
N GLN A 46 -13.81 13.94 8.17
CA GLN A 46 -12.58 13.49 8.81
C GLN A 46 -12.93 12.82 10.16
N LEU A 47 -13.07 11.50 10.15
CA LEU A 47 -13.55 10.75 11.33
C LEU A 47 -12.63 10.88 12.54
N SER A 48 -11.31 11.04 12.34
CA SER A 48 -10.33 11.31 13.40
C SER A 48 -10.57 12.62 14.16
N ASP A 49 -11.24 13.57 13.53
CA ASP A 49 -11.55 14.87 14.12
C ASP A 49 -12.99 14.90 14.66
N LEU A 50 -13.90 14.26 13.93
CA LEU A 50 -15.33 14.22 14.28
C LEU A 50 -15.62 13.43 15.56
N PHE A 51 -14.92 12.32 15.79
CA PHE A 51 -15.15 11.49 16.97
C PHE A 51 -14.73 12.21 18.28
N PRO A 52 -13.54 12.81 18.39
CA PRO A 52 -13.19 13.63 19.56
C PRO A 52 -14.13 14.83 19.76
N GLU A 53 -14.65 15.42 18.68
CA GLU A 53 -15.65 16.49 18.80
C GLU A 53 -16.96 16.00 19.43
N TYR A 54 -17.40 14.78 19.09
CA TYR A 54 -18.55 14.15 19.74
C TYR A 54 -18.26 13.88 21.21
N GLU A 55 -17.12 13.26 21.54
CA GLU A 55 -16.74 12.96 22.94
C GLU A 55 -16.72 14.20 23.83
N SER A 56 -16.29 15.34 23.28
CA SER A 56 -16.25 16.59 24.04
C SER A 56 -17.63 17.20 24.37
N LYS A 57 -18.71 16.71 23.75
CA LYS A 57 -20.07 17.26 23.85
C LYS A 57 -21.05 16.35 24.59
N ASP A 58 -20.68 15.13 24.88
CA ASP A 58 -21.56 14.15 25.50
C ASP A 58 -20.88 13.48 26.71
N ASP A 59 -21.40 13.74 27.90
CA ASP A 59 -20.89 13.13 29.13
C ASP A 59 -21.13 11.61 29.21
N ASN A 60 -21.97 11.08 28.32
CA ASN A 60 -22.30 9.65 28.22
C ASN A 60 -22.02 9.10 26.82
N VAL A 61 -20.73 9.01 26.46
CA VAL A 61 -20.27 8.50 25.17
C VAL A 61 -20.81 7.11 24.91
N SER A 62 -21.58 6.94 23.84
CA SER A 62 -22.16 5.67 23.45
C SER A 62 -22.19 5.51 21.92
N MET A 63 -22.24 4.26 21.44
CA MET A 63 -22.31 3.99 20.01
C MET A 63 -23.58 4.56 19.35
N ASN A 64 -24.71 4.49 20.05
CA ASN A 64 -25.97 5.05 19.56
C ASN A 64 -25.91 6.60 19.53
N GLY A 65 -25.38 7.22 20.56
CA GLY A 65 -25.16 8.66 20.61
C GLY A 65 -24.24 9.13 19.48
N TRP A 66 -23.12 8.44 19.26
CA TRP A 66 -22.23 8.70 18.12
C TRP A 66 -22.96 8.59 16.77
N ARG A 67 -23.76 7.52 16.58
CA ARG A 67 -24.54 7.31 15.37
C ARG A 67 -25.51 8.47 15.09
N GLU A 68 -26.29 8.87 16.09
CA GLU A 68 -27.25 9.96 15.96
C GLU A 68 -26.57 11.29 15.69
N TRP A 69 -25.52 11.62 16.45
CA TRP A 69 -24.75 12.84 16.30
C TRP A 69 -24.11 12.91 14.89
N TYR A 70 -23.49 11.82 14.42
CA TYR A 70 -22.85 11.76 13.13
C TYR A 70 -23.85 11.89 11.98
N LEU A 71 -24.96 11.14 12.00
CA LEU A 71 -25.97 11.18 10.95
C LEU A 71 -26.69 12.51 10.87
N LYS A 72 -26.84 13.24 12.00
CA LYS A 72 -27.39 14.60 12.00
C LYS A 72 -26.48 15.57 11.21
N ARG A 73 -25.17 15.40 11.24
CA ARG A 73 -24.20 16.25 10.56
C ARG A 73 -23.94 15.80 9.12
N HIS A 74 -23.97 14.53 8.88
CA HIS A 74 -23.65 13.87 7.61
C HIS A 74 -24.76 12.90 7.21
N PRO A 75 -25.99 13.36 6.94
CA PRO A 75 -27.15 12.49 6.78
C PRO A 75 -27.05 11.51 5.60
N ASN A 76 -26.33 11.89 4.56
CA ASN A 76 -26.20 11.08 3.34
C ASN A 76 -24.82 10.40 3.22
N ALA A 77 -23.95 10.53 4.21
CA ALA A 77 -22.55 10.07 4.09
C ALA A 77 -22.44 8.56 3.88
N ILE A 78 -23.19 7.78 4.69
CA ILE A 78 -23.17 6.32 4.60
C ILE A 78 -23.73 5.87 3.25
N GLU A 79 -24.86 6.42 2.82
CA GLU A 79 -25.48 6.08 1.53
C GLU A 79 -24.57 6.44 0.37
N THR A 80 -24.04 7.66 0.36
CA THR A 80 -23.10 8.10 -0.69
C THR A 80 -21.84 7.23 -0.75
N ALA A 81 -21.29 6.83 0.40
CA ALA A 81 -20.16 5.92 0.45
C ALA A 81 -20.54 4.52 -0.07
N THR A 82 -21.71 4.02 0.33
CA THR A 82 -22.24 2.72 -0.11
C THR A 82 -22.39 2.67 -1.63
N GLU A 83 -23.03 3.65 -2.24
CA GLU A 83 -23.23 3.72 -3.69
C GLU A 83 -21.89 3.72 -4.44
N LYS A 84 -20.93 4.52 -4.01
CA LYS A 84 -19.60 4.57 -4.63
C LYS A 84 -18.86 3.23 -4.53
N ILE A 85 -18.90 2.60 -3.37
CA ILE A 85 -18.22 1.32 -3.13
C ILE A 85 -18.92 0.23 -3.94
N PHE A 86 -20.25 0.22 -3.94
CA PHE A 86 -21.04 -0.79 -4.63
C PHE A 86 -20.84 -0.73 -6.15
N ALA A 87 -20.82 0.47 -6.74
CA ALA A 87 -20.49 0.64 -8.16
C ALA A 87 -19.11 0.03 -8.51
N GLN A 88 -18.12 0.18 -7.62
CA GLN A 88 -16.81 -0.45 -7.82
C GLN A 88 -16.85 -1.98 -7.62
N VAL A 89 -17.72 -2.50 -6.75
CA VAL A 89 -17.95 -3.95 -6.62
C VAL A 89 -18.53 -4.53 -7.91
N GLU A 90 -19.47 -3.84 -8.56
CA GLU A 90 -20.01 -4.27 -9.87
C GLU A 90 -18.90 -4.30 -10.95
N ASN A 91 -18.04 -3.28 -11.01
CA ASN A 91 -16.88 -3.27 -11.90
C ASN A 91 -15.94 -4.47 -11.64
N LEU A 92 -15.76 -4.83 -10.36
CA LEU A 92 -14.98 -6.02 -9.98
C LEU A 92 -15.61 -7.32 -10.44
N LYS A 93 -16.93 -7.46 -10.31
CA LYS A 93 -17.66 -8.65 -10.80
C LYS A 93 -17.45 -8.85 -12.30
N ASP A 94 -17.48 -7.76 -13.07
CA ASP A 94 -17.27 -7.83 -14.51
C ASP A 94 -15.81 -8.14 -14.85
N ALA A 95 -14.86 -7.54 -14.15
CA ALA A 95 -13.44 -7.84 -14.33
C ALA A 95 -13.11 -9.31 -13.99
N ILE A 96 -13.68 -9.85 -12.91
CA ILE A 96 -13.46 -11.24 -12.49
C ILE A 96 -13.94 -12.24 -13.58
N LYS A 97 -15.04 -11.94 -14.27
CA LYS A 97 -15.55 -12.78 -15.38
C LYS A 97 -14.56 -12.89 -16.54
N LEU A 98 -13.68 -11.90 -16.71
CA LEU A 98 -12.67 -11.88 -17.78
C LEU A 98 -11.40 -12.66 -17.40
N ILE A 99 -11.20 -12.99 -16.13
CA ILE A 99 -10.01 -13.66 -15.63
C ILE A 99 -10.17 -15.16 -15.84
N ASP A 100 -9.46 -15.68 -16.84
CA ASP A 100 -9.33 -17.11 -17.08
C ASP A 100 -7.93 -17.63 -16.65
N LYS A 101 -7.76 -18.96 -16.69
CA LYS A 101 -6.50 -19.61 -16.34
C LYS A 101 -5.34 -19.18 -17.26
N LYS A 102 -5.62 -18.88 -18.53
CA LYS A 102 -4.63 -18.43 -19.51
C LYS A 102 -4.12 -17.02 -19.16
N MET A 103 -5.03 -16.13 -18.76
CA MET A 103 -4.67 -14.79 -18.31
C MET A 103 -3.82 -14.83 -17.04
N VAL A 104 -4.21 -15.66 -16.05
CA VAL A 104 -3.43 -15.86 -14.82
C VAL A 104 -2.03 -16.40 -15.15
N ARG A 105 -1.92 -17.40 -16.03
CA ARG A 105 -0.63 -17.93 -16.46
C ARG A 105 0.25 -16.84 -17.09
N LYS A 106 -0.32 -16.05 -18.01
CA LYS A 106 0.41 -14.96 -18.67
C LYS A 106 0.90 -13.92 -17.67
N TRP A 107 0.08 -13.58 -16.67
CA TRP A 107 0.45 -12.65 -15.60
C TRP A 107 1.61 -13.21 -14.74
N VAL A 108 1.55 -14.50 -14.37
CA VAL A 108 2.62 -15.16 -13.61
C VAL A 108 3.91 -15.22 -14.43
N GLU A 109 3.83 -15.54 -15.71
CA GLU A 109 4.98 -15.58 -16.62
C GLU A 109 5.64 -14.20 -16.77
N ASP A 110 4.82 -13.14 -16.94
CA ASP A 110 5.30 -11.77 -16.98
C ASP A 110 6.01 -11.38 -15.67
N LEU A 111 5.43 -11.73 -14.52
CA LEU A 111 6.01 -11.43 -13.21
C LEU A 111 7.34 -12.17 -13.02
N VAL A 112 7.35 -13.50 -13.22
CA VAL A 112 8.48 -14.35 -12.86
C VAL A 112 9.63 -14.24 -13.88
N ILE A 113 9.32 -14.08 -15.15
CA ILE A 113 10.35 -14.03 -16.20
C ILE A 113 10.66 -12.58 -16.58
N THR A 114 9.65 -11.87 -17.13
CA THR A 114 9.89 -10.58 -17.78
C THR A 114 10.26 -9.50 -16.76
N LYS A 115 9.49 -9.37 -15.69
CA LYS A 115 9.73 -8.30 -14.68
C LYS A 115 10.97 -8.56 -13.86
N THR A 116 11.24 -9.83 -13.50
CA THR A 116 12.45 -10.20 -12.77
C THR A 116 13.69 -9.93 -13.62
N TYR A 117 13.71 -10.42 -14.86
CA TYR A 117 14.82 -10.17 -15.79
C TYR A 117 15.04 -8.66 -16.02
N ASN A 118 13.97 -7.92 -16.34
CA ASN A 118 14.06 -6.48 -16.56
C ASN A 118 14.48 -5.71 -15.29
N GLY A 119 14.11 -6.20 -14.11
CA GLY A 119 14.54 -5.62 -12.83
C GLY A 119 16.06 -5.72 -12.66
N LEU A 120 16.59 -6.93 -12.79
CA LEU A 120 18.04 -7.19 -12.70
C LEU A 120 18.83 -6.41 -13.78
N TYR A 121 18.36 -6.43 -15.03
CA TYR A 121 18.99 -5.69 -16.12
C TYR A 121 19.02 -4.17 -15.88
N VAL A 122 17.95 -3.61 -15.33
CA VAL A 122 17.90 -2.17 -14.98
C VAL A 122 18.89 -1.84 -13.87
N GLN A 123 18.98 -2.69 -12.83
CA GLN A 123 19.96 -2.51 -11.75
C GLN A 123 21.39 -2.53 -12.28
N GLU A 124 21.73 -3.54 -13.06
CA GLU A 124 23.04 -3.68 -13.67
C GLU A 124 23.39 -2.47 -14.56
N ALA A 125 22.47 -2.05 -15.44
CA ALA A 125 22.67 -0.92 -16.33
C ALA A 125 22.91 0.39 -15.56
N ILE A 126 22.21 0.60 -14.44
CA ILE A 126 22.39 1.79 -13.59
C ILE A 126 23.73 1.76 -12.87
N LEU A 127 24.11 0.63 -12.26
CA LEU A 127 25.39 0.47 -11.56
C LEU A 127 26.57 0.61 -12.52
N SER A 128 26.53 -0.07 -13.67
CA SER A 128 27.54 0.06 -14.72
C SER A 128 27.71 1.51 -15.18
N LYS A 129 26.58 2.23 -15.38
CA LYS A 129 26.65 3.64 -15.81
C LYS A 129 27.18 4.57 -14.73
N LEU A 130 26.86 4.30 -13.47
CA LEU A 130 27.41 5.04 -12.32
C LEU A 130 28.92 4.79 -12.19
N ALA A 131 29.36 3.54 -12.31
CA ALA A 131 30.77 3.15 -12.28
C ALA A 131 31.60 3.90 -13.36
N GLN A 132 31.07 3.93 -14.60
CA GLN A 132 31.69 4.73 -15.67
C GLN A 132 31.84 6.24 -15.36
N LYS A 133 30.88 6.80 -14.61
CA LYS A 133 30.95 8.22 -14.23
C LYS A 133 31.92 8.50 -13.09
N LEU A 134 32.14 7.53 -12.23
CA LEU A 134 33.02 7.63 -11.06
C LEU A 134 34.45 7.11 -11.36
N ASP A 135 34.66 6.53 -12.55
CA ASP A 135 35.91 5.85 -12.94
C ASP A 135 36.26 4.70 -11.98
N GLU A 136 35.22 3.89 -11.60
CA GLU A 136 35.28 2.78 -10.68
C GLU A 136 34.75 1.50 -11.32
N ASP A 137 35.10 0.34 -10.74
CA ASP A 137 34.50 -0.94 -11.09
C ASP A 137 33.12 -1.13 -10.42
N TYR A 138 32.28 -2.00 -10.99
CA TYR A 138 31.02 -2.39 -10.36
C TYR A 138 30.86 -3.92 -10.27
N ARG A 139 30.08 -4.36 -9.29
CA ARG A 139 29.57 -5.72 -9.22
C ARG A 139 28.12 -5.76 -8.72
N LEU A 140 27.37 -6.77 -9.11
CA LEU A 140 26.07 -7.06 -8.55
C LEU A 140 26.24 -7.65 -7.13
N ALA A 141 25.20 -7.52 -6.32
CA ALA A 141 25.13 -8.12 -4.98
C ALA A 141 25.02 -9.65 -5.07
N THR A 142 25.54 -10.35 -4.04
CA THR A 142 25.22 -11.76 -3.83
C THR A 142 23.81 -11.91 -3.24
N PRO A 143 23.19 -13.11 -3.26
CA PRO A 143 21.87 -13.33 -2.63
C PRO A 143 21.82 -12.94 -1.14
N GLU A 144 22.93 -13.12 -0.41
CA GLU A 144 23.03 -12.71 1.00
C GLU A 144 23.01 -11.19 1.15
N GLU A 145 23.70 -10.47 0.28
CA GLU A 145 23.73 -9.00 0.24
C GLU A 145 22.39 -8.44 -0.23
N GLU A 146 21.73 -9.07 -1.21
CA GLU A 146 20.36 -8.70 -1.65
C GLU A 146 19.36 -8.81 -0.49
N SER A 147 19.49 -9.82 0.37
CA SER A 147 18.63 -9.98 1.54
C SER A 147 18.77 -8.84 2.55
N GLN A 148 19.89 -8.11 2.50
CA GLN A 148 20.18 -6.91 3.30
C GLN A 148 19.79 -5.61 2.57
N GLY A 149 19.15 -5.70 1.39
CA GLY A 149 18.70 -4.56 0.60
C GLY A 149 19.78 -3.92 -0.27
N ILE A 150 20.93 -4.58 -0.46
CA ILE A 150 22.01 -4.16 -1.37
C ILE A 150 21.71 -4.76 -2.75
N ASP A 151 21.68 -3.93 -3.79
CA ASP A 151 21.50 -4.38 -5.18
C ASP A 151 22.85 -4.52 -5.91
N GLY A 152 23.93 -3.86 -5.43
CA GLY A 152 25.28 -4.00 -5.94
C GLY A 152 26.23 -2.95 -5.39
N TYR A 153 27.46 -2.94 -5.91
CA TYR A 153 28.55 -2.07 -5.49
C TYR A 153 29.12 -1.30 -6.67
N VAL A 154 29.57 -0.07 -6.40
CA VAL A 154 30.47 0.69 -7.28
C VAL A 154 31.67 1.10 -6.45
N GLY A 155 32.88 0.64 -6.84
CA GLY A 155 34.01 0.57 -5.95
C GLY A 155 33.65 -0.23 -4.69
N ASP A 156 33.95 0.32 -3.51
CA ASP A 156 33.62 -0.28 -2.22
C ASP A 156 32.27 0.16 -1.64
N VAL A 157 31.50 1.01 -2.36
CA VAL A 157 30.26 1.59 -1.86
C VAL A 157 29.06 0.72 -2.24
N PRO A 158 28.26 0.24 -1.26
CA PRO A 158 27.02 -0.49 -1.52
C PRO A 158 25.88 0.44 -1.94
N TYR A 159 25.11 0.00 -2.93
CA TYR A 159 23.97 0.74 -3.47
C TYR A 159 22.69 -0.09 -3.48
N SER A 160 21.56 0.58 -3.23
CA SER A 160 20.22 0.05 -3.44
C SER A 160 19.50 0.84 -4.53
N VAL A 161 19.04 0.15 -5.57
CA VAL A 161 18.42 0.73 -6.77
C VAL A 161 16.93 0.56 -6.71
N LYS A 162 16.16 1.65 -6.59
CA LYS A 162 14.71 1.62 -6.43
C LYS A 162 14.01 2.58 -7.40
N PRO A 163 12.76 2.29 -7.81
CA PRO A 163 11.95 3.27 -8.52
C PRO A 163 11.71 4.51 -7.66
N ASP A 164 11.56 5.68 -8.30
CA ASP A 164 11.30 6.96 -7.62
C ASP A 164 10.06 6.96 -6.71
N THR A 165 9.05 6.15 -7.05
CA THR A 165 7.87 5.92 -6.21
C THR A 165 8.20 5.38 -4.81
N TYR A 166 9.38 4.79 -4.63
CA TYR A 166 9.83 4.28 -3.33
C TYR A 166 10.12 5.40 -2.32
N LYS A 167 10.44 6.62 -2.77
CA LYS A 167 10.63 7.80 -1.91
C LYS A 167 9.41 8.14 -1.05
N THR A 168 8.21 7.83 -1.56
CA THR A 168 6.94 8.12 -0.87
C THR A 168 6.49 7.01 0.08
N MET A 169 7.12 5.83 0.04
CA MET A 169 6.84 4.75 0.97
C MET A 169 7.52 5.06 2.32
N LYS A 170 6.76 4.96 3.42
CA LYS A 170 7.36 5.01 4.76
C LYS A 170 8.35 3.85 4.85
N ARG A 171 9.65 4.17 4.90
CA ARG A 171 10.70 3.18 5.11
C ARG A 171 10.39 2.42 6.40
N LEU A 172 10.28 1.10 6.31
CA LEU A 172 10.55 0.25 7.45
C LEU A 172 11.99 0.56 7.83
N SER A 173 12.20 1.02 9.06
CA SER A 173 13.48 1.53 9.56
C SER A 173 14.49 0.40 9.81
N GLU A 174 14.93 -0.24 8.74
CA GLU A 174 16.14 -1.02 8.77
C GLU A 174 17.28 -0.05 8.48
N ALA A 175 18.15 0.16 9.47
CA ALA A 175 19.34 0.98 9.33
C ALA A 175 20.37 0.23 8.48
N ILE A 176 20.14 0.16 7.18
CA ILE A 176 21.10 -0.39 6.22
C ILE A 176 21.95 0.79 5.74
N ASN A 177 23.25 0.66 5.90
CA ASN A 177 24.24 1.66 5.50
C ASN A 177 24.50 1.54 3.99
N VAL A 178 23.49 1.89 3.15
CA VAL A 178 23.49 1.77 1.69
C VAL A 178 23.15 3.12 1.09
N LYS A 179 23.85 3.51 0.04
CA LYS A 179 23.45 4.65 -0.77
C LYS A 179 22.27 4.28 -1.68
N MET A 180 21.29 5.17 -1.74
CA MET A 180 20.10 4.95 -2.57
C MET A 180 20.30 5.52 -3.97
N ILE A 181 19.90 4.73 -4.96
CA ILE A 181 19.76 5.18 -6.34
C ILE A 181 18.30 5.09 -6.73
N TYR A 182 17.71 6.22 -7.09
CA TYR A 182 16.35 6.29 -7.58
C TYR A 182 16.29 6.42 -9.08
N TYR A 183 15.34 5.74 -9.72
CA TYR A 183 15.16 5.87 -11.16
C TYR A 183 13.69 6.07 -11.55
N THR A 184 13.49 6.84 -12.63
CA THR A 184 12.21 7.04 -13.29
C THR A 184 12.28 6.57 -14.73
N LYS A 185 11.38 5.70 -15.17
CA LYS A 185 11.26 5.27 -16.57
C LYS A 185 10.55 6.35 -17.39
N LYS A 186 11.19 6.83 -18.46
CA LYS A 186 10.61 7.78 -19.44
C LYS A 186 10.62 7.14 -20.83
N LYS A 187 9.87 7.74 -21.78
CA LYS A 187 9.84 7.24 -23.17
C LYS A 187 11.24 7.16 -23.82
N ALA A 188 12.16 8.06 -23.45
CA ALA A 188 13.51 8.15 -24.00
C ALA A 188 14.57 7.35 -23.19
N GLY A 189 14.20 6.70 -22.07
CA GLY A 189 15.15 5.96 -21.24
C GLY A 189 14.90 6.11 -19.74
N LEU A 190 15.97 6.00 -18.94
CA LEU A 190 15.94 6.13 -17.48
C LEU A 190 16.52 7.48 -17.05
N THR A 191 15.82 8.16 -16.16
CA THR A 191 16.41 9.23 -15.35
C THR A 191 16.84 8.63 -14.03
N VAL A 192 18.08 8.84 -13.63
CA VAL A 192 18.69 8.26 -12.42
C VAL A 192 19.17 9.39 -11.52
N GLU A 193 18.88 9.28 -10.24
CA GLU A 193 19.27 10.18 -9.17
C GLU A 193 19.96 9.36 -8.07
N VAL A 194 21.16 9.76 -7.69
CA VAL A 194 21.96 9.12 -6.63
C VAL A 194 21.86 10.00 -5.39
N GLU A 195 21.54 9.42 -4.25
CA GLU A 195 21.57 10.11 -2.95
C GLU A 195 23.02 10.37 -2.54
N ASP A 196 23.32 11.58 -2.04
CA ASP A 196 24.66 12.03 -1.59
C ASP A 196 25.14 11.28 -0.33
#